data_d299a7f0429aa056dc052963b0da3638
#
_entry.id   d299a7f0429aa056dc052963b0da3638
#
_cell.length_a   1.000
_cell.length_b   1.000
_cell.length_c   1.000
_cell.angle_alpha   90.00
_cell.angle_beta   90.00
_cell.angle_gamma   90.00
#
_symmetry.space_group_name_H-M   'P 1'
#
loop_
_entity.id
_entity.type
_entity.pdbx_description
1 polymer ?
#
loop_
_entity_poly.entity_id
_entity_poly.type
_entity_poly.pdbx_seq_one_letter_code
_entity_poly.pdbx_strand_id
1 'polypeptide(L)'
;MTLSAISHYRGGTVDEVTPLARTLKAIYLKYGVGYRLSRFQTGANEGDWLAVVTYADATACEKAQALFSQDPELQRVFIEIAKFAKRISREMVVDLAV
;
A
#
# COMPACT_ATOMS: atom_id res chain seq x y z
N MET A 1 3.65 -13.10 -14.25
CA MET A 1 4.02 -13.25 -12.84
C MET A 1 3.50 -12.08 -12.04
N THR A 2 2.95 -12.36 -10.88
CA THR A 2 2.42 -11.34 -9.98
C THR A 2 3.54 -10.45 -9.44
N LEU A 3 3.29 -9.16 -9.45
CA LEU A 3 4.23 -8.14 -8.97
C LEU A 3 3.61 -7.44 -7.77
N SER A 4 4.36 -7.28 -6.69
CA SER A 4 3.86 -6.61 -5.48
C SER A 4 4.77 -5.47 -5.06
N ALA A 5 4.15 -4.34 -4.70
CA ALA A 5 4.84 -3.24 -4.03
C ALA A 5 4.65 -3.42 -2.53
N ILE A 6 5.75 -3.56 -1.81
CA ILE A 6 5.74 -3.75 -0.36
C ILE A 6 6.29 -2.49 0.28
N SER A 7 5.46 -1.84 1.09
CA SER A 7 5.84 -0.61 1.79
C SER A 7 5.79 -0.82 3.30
N HIS A 8 6.83 -0.36 3.98
CA HIS A 8 6.95 -0.38 5.43
C HIS A 8 6.70 1.03 5.96
N TYR A 9 5.71 1.16 6.85
CA TYR A 9 5.35 2.45 7.47
C TYR A 9 5.49 2.38 8.98
N ARG A 10 5.83 3.51 9.57
CA ARG A 10 5.92 3.69 11.02
C ARG A 10 5.06 4.87 11.44
N GLY A 11 4.33 4.70 12.54
CA GLY A 11 3.48 5.74 13.11
C GLY A 11 2.00 5.49 12.87
N GLY A 12 1.19 6.19 13.63
CA GLY A 12 -0.27 6.06 13.60
C GLY A 12 -0.79 4.93 14.47
N THR A 13 -2.00 5.13 14.97
CA THR A 13 -2.74 4.13 15.73
C THR A 13 -3.65 3.32 14.81
N VAL A 14 -4.17 2.20 15.30
CA VAL A 14 -5.16 1.39 14.57
C VAL A 14 -6.37 2.26 14.19
N ASP A 15 -6.83 3.12 15.10
CA ASP A 15 -7.99 3.97 14.84
C ASP A 15 -7.73 5.05 13.79
N GLU A 16 -6.49 5.54 13.69
CA GLU A 16 -6.10 6.50 12.66
C GLU A 16 -5.92 5.84 11.29
N VAL A 17 -5.27 4.67 11.27
CA VAL A 17 -4.87 3.99 10.03
C VAL A 17 -6.03 3.27 9.38
N THR A 18 -6.88 2.58 10.14
CA THR A 18 -7.91 1.70 9.59
C THR A 18 -8.87 2.38 8.60
N PRO A 19 -9.44 3.56 8.91
CA PRO A 19 -10.34 4.22 7.96
C PRO A 19 -9.66 4.56 6.64
N LEU A 20 -8.42 5.03 6.69
CA LEU A 20 -7.65 5.39 5.49
C LEU A 20 -7.27 4.15 4.68
N ALA A 21 -6.92 3.05 5.36
CA ALA A 21 -6.63 1.78 4.70
C ALA A 21 -7.86 1.22 3.96
N ARG A 22 -9.04 1.35 4.54
CA ARG A 22 -10.29 0.96 3.88
C ARG A 22 -10.55 1.78 2.63
N THR A 23 -10.31 3.07 2.70
CA THR A 23 -10.44 3.97 1.55
C THR A 23 -9.45 3.60 0.45
N LEU A 24 -8.19 3.35 0.81
CA LEU A 24 -7.17 2.89 -0.13
C LEU A 24 -7.58 1.59 -0.82
N LYS A 25 -8.06 0.63 -0.05
CA LYS A 25 -8.48 -0.67 -0.59
C LYS A 25 -9.59 -0.50 -1.62
N ALA A 26 -10.56 0.37 -1.34
CA ALA A 26 -11.66 0.66 -2.26
C ALA A 26 -11.17 1.33 -3.55
N ILE A 27 -10.24 2.27 -3.44
CA ILE A 27 -9.66 2.97 -4.61
C ILE A 27 -8.88 1.97 -5.47
N TYR A 28 -7.99 1.19 -4.86
CA TYR A 28 -7.19 0.20 -5.59
C TYR A 28 -8.06 -0.86 -6.27
N LEU A 29 -9.16 -1.26 -5.64
CA LEU A 29 -10.10 -2.22 -6.23
C LEU A 29 -10.68 -1.69 -7.55
N LYS A 30 -10.96 -0.39 -7.65
CA LYS A 30 -11.45 0.22 -8.90
C LYS A 30 -10.47 0.07 -10.05
N TYR A 31 -9.18 -0.02 -9.75
CA TYR A 31 -8.12 -0.20 -10.75
C TYR A 31 -7.72 -1.67 -10.93
N GLY A 32 -8.45 -2.59 -10.32
CA GLY A 32 -8.13 -4.02 -10.42
C GLY A 32 -6.85 -4.41 -9.66
N VAL A 33 -6.47 -3.63 -8.66
CA VAL A 33 -5.23 -3.81 -7.89
C VAL A 33 -5.56 -4.28 -6.49
N GLY A 34 -4.86 -5.32 -6.03
CA GLY A 34 -5.02 -5.86 -4.68
C GLY A 34 -4.33 -4.97 -3.65
N TYR A 35 -4.91 -4.89 -2.45
CA TYR A 35 -4.33 -4.14 -1.34
C TYR A 35 -4.51 -4.91 -0.04
N ARG A 36 -3.44 -5.03 0.73
CA ARG A 36 -3.45 -5.65 2.04
C ARG A 36 -2.60 -4.84 3.01
N LEU A 37 -3.12 -4.64 4.22
CA LEU A 37 -2.39 -3.99 5.29
C LEU A 37 -2.23 -4.97 6.45
N SER A 38 -1.02 -5.07 6.97
CA SER A 38 -0.69 -5.87 8.14
C SER A 38 0.07 -5.03 9.14
N ARG A 39 0.03 -5.45 10.41
CA ARG A 39 0.80 -4.82 11.47
C ARG A 39 1.81 -5.82 12.01
N PHE A 40 3.05 -5.38 12.21
CA PHE A 40 4.06 -6.23 12.83
C PHE A 40 3.72 -6.46 14.31
N GLN A 41 3.53 -7.70 14.68
CA GLN A 41 3.15 -8.08 16.04
C GLN A 41 4.34 -8.27 16.95
N THR A 42 5.46 -8.71 16.40
CA THR A 42 6.68 -9.02 17.18
C THR A 42 7.92 -8.63 16.37
N GLY A 43 9.07 -8.56 17.05
CA GLY A 43 10.34 -8.31 16.42
C GLY A 43 10.76 -6.84 16.42
N ALA A 44 11.78 -6.52 15.65
CA ALA A 44 12.39 -5.18 15.61
C ALA A 44 11.43 -4.10 15.10
N ASN A 45 10.44 -4.48 14.29
CA ASN A 45 9.48 -3.56 13.69
C ASN A 45 8.10 -3.61 14.34
N GLU A 46 8.00 -4.16 15.56
CA GLU A 46 6.74 -4.28 16.29
C GLU A 46 5.98 -2.96 16.32
N GLY A 47 4.69 -3.00 15.96
CA GLY A 47 3.84 -1.82 15.89
C GLY A 47 3.90 -1.05 14.59
N ASP A 48 4.83 -1.37 13.69
CA ASP A 48 4.88 -0.79 12.35
C ASP A 48 3.88 -1.48 11.41
N TRP A 49 3.70 -0.91 10.23
CA TRP A 49 2.73 -1.38 9.23
C TRP A 49 3.42 -1.89 7.98
N LEU A 50 2.86 -2.96 7.40
CA LEU A 50 3.27 -3.50 6.11
C LEU A 50 2.10 -3.37 5.15
N ALA A 51 2.25 -2.56 4.11
CA ALA A 51 1.26 -2.39 3.06
C ALA A 51 1.73 -3.14 1.81
N VAL A 52 0.87 -3.98 1.25
CA VAL A 52 1.16 -4.75 0.05
C VAL A 52 0.15 -4.41 -1.03
N VAL A 53 0.64 -3.91 -2.16
CA VAL A 53 -0.16 -3.59 -3.35
C VAL A 53 0.22 -4.59 -4.44
N THR A 54 -0.75 -5.38 -4.92
CA THR A 54 -0.49 -6.48 -5.83
C THR A 54 -1.04 -6.22 -7.21
N TYR A 55 -0.19 -6.37 -8.23
CA TYR A 55 -0.51 -6.20 -9.65
C TYR A 55 -0.44 -7.55 -10.36
N ALA A 56 -1.28 -7.74 -11.37
CA ALA A 56 -1.30 -8.99 -12.14
C ALA A 56 0.05 -9.26 -12.84
N ASP A 57 0.70 -8.21 -13.36
CA ASP A 57 1.98 -8.28 -14.05
C ASP A 57 2.61 -6.89 -14.13
N ALA A 58 3.77 -6.78 -14.77
CA ALA A 58 4.50 -5.52 -14.93
C ALA A 58 3.70 -4.50 -15.77
N THR A 59 3.00 -4.95 -16.80
CA THR A 59 2.18 -4.08 -17.66
C THR A 59 1.03 -3.47 -16.86
N ALA A 60 0.34 -4.29 -16.06
CA ALA A 60 -0.73 -3.82 -15.19
C ALA A 60 -0.20 -2.82 -14.15
N CYS A 61 1.00 -3.04 -13.63
CA CYS A 61 1.66 -2.14 -12.70
C CYS A 61 1.89 -0.76 -13.34
N GLU A 62 2.47 -0.72 -14.54
CA GLU A 62 2.73 0.53 -15.26
C GLU A 62 1.45 1.32 -15.52
N LYS A 63 0.40 0.65 -15.98
CA LYS A 63 -0.90 1.28 -16.24
C LYS A 63 -1.50 1.85 -14.96
N ALA A 64 -1.47 1.08 -13.87
CA ALA A 64 -2.01 1.51 -12.59
C ALA A 64 -1.25 2.71 -12.03
N GLN A 65 0.09 2.71 -12.11
CA GLN A 65 0.92 3.82 -11.63
C GLN A 65 0.57 5.12 -12.35
N ALA A 66 0.36 5.06 -13.66
CA ALA A 66 -0.04 6.22 -14.46
C ALA A 66 -1.40 6.78 -14.00
N LEU A 67 -2.35 5.91 -13.70
CA LEU A 67 -3.68 6.30 -13.22
C LEU A 67 -3.63 6.84 -11.78
N PHE A 68 -2.82 6.23 -10.92
CA PHE A 68 -2.65 6.67 -9.52
C PHE A 68 -2.17 8.11 -9.43
N SER A 69 -1.21 8.50 -10.27
CA SER A 69 -0.67 9.86 -10.25
C SER A 69 -1.72 10.92 -10.63
N GLN A 70 -2.80 10.51 -11.29
CA GLN A 70 -3.88 11.39 -11.74
C GLN A 70 -5.13 11.30 -10.88
N ASP A 71 -5.13 10.47 -9.83
CA ASP A 71 -6.28 10.28 -8.96
C ASP A 71 -6.21 11.23 -7.76
N PRO A 72 -7.05 12.28 -7.72
CA PRO A 72 -7.00 13.26 -6.63
C PRO A 72 -7.44 12.67 -5.29
N GLU A 73 -8.35 11.70 -5.27
CA GLU A 73 -8.78 11.05 -4.03
C GLU A 73 -7.65 10.24 -3.43
N LEU A 74 -6.91 9.49 -4.26
CA LEU A 74 -5.76 8.71 -3.81
C LEU A 74 -4.67 9.62 -3.24
N GLN A 75 -4.36 10.73 -3.92
CA GLN A 75 -3.37 11.69 -3.45
C GLN A 75 -3.78 12.32 -2.12
N ARG A 76 -5.06 12.64 -1.94
CA ARG A 76 -5.59 13.17 -0.68
C ARG A 76 -5.41 12.18 0.46
N VAL A 77 -5.65 10.89 0.24
CA VAL A 77 -5.48 9.86 1.26
C VAL A 77 -4.01 9.75 1.68
N PHE A 78 -3.08 9.80 0.74
CA PHE A 78 -1.65 9.78 1.06
C PHE A 78 -1.23 11.00 1.88
N ILE A 79 -1.78 12.19 1.59
CA ILE A 79 -1.53 13.40 2.37
C ILE A 79 -2.01 13.21 3.81
N GLU A 80 -3.19 12.62 4.00
CA GLU A 80 -3.74 12.35 5.34
C GLU A 80 -2.87 11.34 6.10
N ILE A 81 -2.42 10.28 5.45
CA ILE A 81 -1.52 9.28 6.06
C ILE A 81 -0.22 9.94 6.50
N ALA A 82 0.34 10.83 5.69
CA ALA A 82 1.60 11.50 5.99
C ALA A 82 1.57 12.37 7.24
N LYS A 83 0.37 12.70 7.75
CA LYS A 83 0.22 13.48 8.99
C LYS A 83 0.62 12.69 10.23
N PHE A 84 0.56 11.36 10.19
CA PHE A 84 0.86 10.52 11.37
C PHE A 84 1.77 9.32 11.07
N ALA A 85 2.04 9.01 9.81
CA ALA A 85 2.87 7.86 9.45
C ALA A 85 3.94 8.25 8.44
N LYS A 86 5.09 7.60 8.55
CA LYS A 86 6.23 7.82 7.66
C LYS A 86 6.55 6.51 6.94
N ARG A 87 6.73 6.57 5.62
CA ARG A 87 7.21 5.41 4.86
C ARG A 87 8.71 5.23 5.10
N ILE A 88 9.07 4.08 5.63
CA ILE A 88 10.46 3.69 5.91
C ILE A 88 11.12 3.13 4.66
N SER A 89 10.39 2.29 3.91
CA SER A 89 10.91 1.67 2.69
C SER A 89 9.78 1.30 1.74
N ARG A 90 10.11 1.14 0.48
CA ARG A 90 9.22 0.59 -0.55
C ARG A 90 10.05 -0.28 -1.47
N GLU A 91 9.63 -1.51 -1.65
CA GLU A 91 10.31 -2.49 -2.49
C GLU A 91 9.32 -3.16 -3.43
N MET A 92 9.78 -3.49 -4.63
CA MET A 92 9.01 -4.27 -5.59
C MET A 92 9.51 -5.69 -5.54
N VAL A 93 8.59 -6.65 -5.44
CA VAL A 93 8.92 -8.07 -5.46
C VAL A 93 8.10 -8.77 -6.53
N VAL A 94 8.67 -9.81 -7.11
CA VAL A 94 8.01 -10.64 -8.12
C VAL A 94 7.82 -12.03 -7.53
N ASP A 95 6.62 -12.59 -7.67
CA ASP A 95 6.34 -13.94 -7.22
C ASP A 95 6.92 -14.95 -8.22
N LEU A 96 7.63 -15.93 -7.71
CA LEU A 96 8.15 -17.01 -8.52
C LEU A 96 7.13 -18.16 -8.54
N ALA A 97 7.00 -18.81 -9.69
CA ALA A 97 6.10 -19.96 -9.87
C ALA A 97 6.77 -21.24 -9.33
N VAL A 98 6.80 -21.37 -8.01
CA VAL A 98 7.38 -22.53 -7.31
C VAL A 98 6.34 -23.34 -6.56
#